data_f360e0ba556d7331ba8ddc83c7891401
#
_entry.id   f360e0ba556d7331ba8ddc83c7891401
#
_cell.length_a   1.000
_cell.length_b   1.000
_cell.length_c   1.000
_cell.angle_alpha   90.00
_cell.angle_beta   90.00
_cell.angle_gamma   90.00
#
_symmetry.space_group_name_H-M   'P 1'
#
loop_
_entity.id
_entity.type
_entity.pdbx_description
1 polymer ?
#
loop_
_entity_poly.entity_id
_entity_poly.type
_entity_poly.pdbx_seq_one_letter_code
_entity_poly.pdbx_strand_id
1 'polypeptide(L)'
;MASVADVKAAIDAAMAQVQEGQEAVRAANDKLGEAQLSLAAAVDGSAHESVTAAQTALAQAATELDDCLSATLGAMEQAQTYAAAL
;
A
#
# COMPACT_ATOMS: atom_id res chain seq x y z
N MET A 1 31.31 -13.34 7.82
CA MET A 1 30.25 -13.24 8.84
C MET A 1 29.89 -11.78 9.04
N ALA A 2 28.61 -11.43 9.00
CA ALA A 2 28.18 -10.06 9.17
C ALA A 2 28.29 -9.62 10.62
N SER A 3 28.80 -8.40 10.87
CA SER A 3 28.82 -7.80 12.20
C SER A 3 27.41 -7.27 12.56
N VAL A 4 27.20 -6.94 13.83
CA VAL A 4 25.96 -6.27 14.26
C VAL A 4 25.74 -4.98 13.47
N ALA A 5 26.78 -4.18 13.24
CA ALA A 5 26.70 -2.97 12.45
C ALA A 5 26.27 -3.26 10.99
N ASP A 6 26.80 -4.31 10.38
CA ASP A 6 26.43 -4.73 9.04
C ASP A 6 24.96 -5.15 8.94
N VAL A 7 24.49 -5.91 9.95
CA VAL A 7 23.10 -6.35 10.02
C VAL A 7 22.16 -5.15 10.17
N LYS A 8 22.48 -4.21 11.06
CA LYS A 8 21.68 -2.98 11.24
C LYS A 8 21.62 -2.15 9.97
N ALA A 9 22.76 -1.99 9.28
CA ALA A 9 22.81 -1.26 8.01
C ALA A 9 21.94 -1.92 6.93
N ALA A 10 21.95 -3.25 6.87
CA ALA A 10 21.14 -4.01 5.92
C ALA A 10 19.63 -3.86 6.24
N ILE A 11 19.26 -3.84 7.52
CA ILE A 11 17.87 -3.61 7.95
C ILE A 11 17.45 -2.19 7.57
N ASP A 12 18.27 -1.19 7.82
CA ASP A 12 17.96 0.20 7.46
C ASP A 12 17.76 0.35 5.95
N ALA A 13 18.61 -0.29 5.14
CA ALA A 13 18.46 -0.30 3.69
C ALA A 13 17.15 -0.96 3.26
N ALA A 14 16.80 -2.08 3.89
CA ALA A 14 15.52 -2.75 3.61
C ALA A 14 14.33 -1.87 4.00
N MET A 15 14.41 -1.15 5.12
CA MET A 15 13.36 -0.22 5.55
C MET A 15 13.16 0.92 4.55
N ALA A 16 14.25 1.45 4.01
CA ALA A 16 14.19 2.48 2.98
C ALA A 16 13.46 1.97 1.72
N GLN A 17 13.71 0.73 1.31
CA GLN A 17 13.02 0.10 0.18
C GLN A 17 11.53 -0.09 0.47
N VAL A 18 11.17 -0.49 1.69
CA VAL A 18 9.76 -0.61 2.10
C VAL A 18 9.07 0.74 2.05
N GLN A 19 9.72 1.82 2.50
CA GLN A 19 9.16 3.17 2.44
C GLN A 19 8.91 3.62 1.01
N GLU A 20 9.81 3.32 0.09
CA GLU A 20 9.61 3.60 -1.34
C GLU A 20 8.39 2.84 -1.88
N GLY A 21 8.24 1.58 -1.49
CA GLY A 21 7.07 0.77 -1.84
C GLY A 21 5.78 1.35 -1.28
N GLN A 22 5.79 1.82 -0.04
CA GLN A 22 4.64 2.47 0.58
C GLN A 22 4.21 3.73 -0.17
N GLU A 23 5.18 4.55 -0.60
CA GLU A 23 4.90 5.73 -1.41
C GLU A 23 4.22 5.36 -2.73
N ALA A 24 4.69 4.30 -3.38
CA ALA A 24 4.09 3.79 -4.62
C ALA A 24 2.66 3.30 -4.40
N VAL A 25 2.40 2.62 -3.28
CA VAL A 25 1.05 2.15 -2.91
C VAL A 25 0.12 3.32 -2.66
N ARG A 26 0.58 4.37 -1.95
CA ARG A 26 -0.21 5.58 -1.71
C ARG A 26 -0.55 6.28 -3.02
N ALA A 27 0.41 6.41 -3.93
CA ALA A 27 0.18 7.01 -5.24
C ALA A 27 -0.84 6.21 -6.06
N ALA A 28 -0.75 4.88 -6.02
CA ALA A 28 -1.71 3.99 -6.67
C ALA A 28 -3.11 4.16 -6.06
N ASN A 29 -3.21 4.26 -4.74
CA ASN A 29 -4.50 4.44 -4.07
C ASN A 29 -5.15 5.78 -4.43
N ASP A 30 -4.36 6.85 -4.53
CA ASP A 30 -4.84 8.15 -4.99
C ASP A 30 -5.38 8.07 -6.40
N LYS A 31 -4.71 7.35 -7.30
CA LYS A 31 -5.16 7.14 -8.68
C LYS A 31 -6.44 6.33 -8.76
N LEU A 32 -6.59 5.32 -7.91
CA LEU A 32 -7.84 4.56 -7.83
C LEU A 32 -9.00 5.44 -7.35
N GLY A 33 -8.75 6.33 -6.40
CA GLY A 33 -9.73 7.31 -5.94
C GLY A 33 -10.18 8.24 -7.06
N GLU A 34 -9.23 8.75 -7.84
CA GLU A 34 -9.53 9.58 -9.03
C GLU A 34 -10.35 8.79 -10.05
N ALA A 35 -9.99 7.53 -10.30
CA ALA A 35 -10.70 6.66 -11.23
C ALA A 35 -12.13 6.39 -10.77
N GLN A 36 -12.36 6.20 -9.47
CA GLN A 36 -13.69 6.01 -8.90
C GLN A 36 -14.58 7.24 -9.15
N LEU A 37 -14.03 8.45 -8.92
CA LEU A 37 -14.75 9.70 -9.15
C LEU A 37 -15.03 9.90 -10.64
N SER A 38 -14.07 9.64 -11.51
CA SER A 38 -14.23 9.77 -12.96
C SER A 38 -15.27 8.81 -13.50
N LEU A 39 -15.26 7.56 -13.02
CA LEU A 39 -16.24 6.56 -13.44
C LEU A 39 -17.64 6.94 -12.96
N ALA A 40 -17.77 7.37 -11.70
CA ALA A 40 -19.06 7.82 -11.16
C ALA A 40 -19.65 8.97 -11.98
N ALA A 41 -18.83 9.94 -12.37
CA ALA A 41 -19.26 11.08 -13.20
C ALA A 41 -19.67 10.64 -14.61
N ALA A 42 -18.91 9.70 -15.21
CA ALA A 42 -19.15 9.22 -16.56
C ALA A 42 -20.45 8.41 -16.68
N VAL A 43 -20.85 7.72 -15.61
CA VAL A 43 -22.00 6.82 -15.59
C VAL A 43 -23.14 7.33 -14.70
N ASP A 44 -23.15 8.63 -14.45
CA ASP A 44 -24.16 9.27 -13.60
C ASP A 44 -25.57 8.90 -14.05
N GLY A 45 -26.38 8.46 -13.10
CA GLY A 45 -27.74 8.00 -13.35
C GLY A 45 -27.86 6.60 -13.95
N SER A 46 -26.77 5.92 -14.28
CA SER A 46 -26.82 4.55 -14.76
C SER A 46 -26.96 3.56 -13.60
N ALA A 47 -27.92 2.66 -13.71
CA ALA A 47 -28.12 1.56 -12.76
C ALA A 47 -27.69 0.20 -13.34
N HIS A 48 -26.88 0.21 -14.40
CA HIS A 48 -26.44 -1.02 -15.05
C HIS A 48 -25.55 -1.83 -14.11
N GLU A 49 -25.78 -3.13 -14.09
CA GLU A 49 -25.08 -4.09 -13.23
C GLU A 49 -23.56 -4.03 -13.36
N SER A 50 -23.07 -3.90 -14.59
CA SER A 50 -21.64 -3.80 -14.88
C SER A 50 -21.01 -2.56 -14.27
N VAL A 51 -21.72 -1.45 -14.17
CA VAL A 51 -21.26 -0.20 -13.55
C VAL A 51 -21.09 -0.41 -12.04
N THR A 52 -22.10 -0.98 -11.39
CA THR A 52 -22.06 -1.29 -9.96
C THR A 52 -20.93 -2.25 -9.65
N ALA A 53 -20.74 -3.28 -10.46
CA ALA A 53 -19.66 -4.25 -10.29
C ALA A 53 -18.28 -3.60 -10.42
N ALA A 54 -18.10 -2.70 -11.39
CA ALA A 54 -16.85 -1.99 -11.59
C ALA A 54 -16.53 -1.07 -10.40
N GLN A 55 -17.54 -0.33 -9.91
CA GLN A 55 -17.37 0.56 -8.75
C GLN A 55 -17.00 -0.24 -7.49
N THR A 56 -17.65 -1.37 -7.26
CA THR A 56 -17.36 -2.27 -6.15
C THR A 56 -15.93 -2.82 -6.24
N ALA A 57 -15.51 -3.23 -7.42
CA ALA A 57 -14.15 -3.76 -7.63
C ALA A 57 -13.07 -2.70 -7.36
N LEU A 58 -13.29 -1.45 -7.78
CA LEU A 58 -12.37 -0.34 -7.50
C LEU A 58 -12.29 -0.02 -6.00
N ALA A 59 -13.43 -0.02 -5.32
CA ALA A 59 -13.47 0.19 -3.88
C ALA A 59 -12.74 -0.91 -3.12
N GLN A 60 -12.90 -2.16 -3.55
CA GLN A 60 -12.20 -3.30 -2.97
C GLN A 60 -10.69 -3.20 -3.19
N ALA A 61 -10.25 -2.82 -4.38
CA ALA A 61 -8.83 -2.62 -4.68
C ALA A 61 -8.21 -1.55 -3.76
N ALA A 62 -8.92 -0.44 -3.53
CA ALA A 62 -8.47 0.61 -2.61
C ALA A 62 -8.31 0.08 -1.19
N THR A 63 -9.25 -0.72 -0.71
CA THR A 63 -9.19 -1.36 0.60
C THR A 63 -7.98 -2.31 0.70
N GLU A 64 -7.73 -3.09 -0.33
CA GLU A 64 -6.58 -4.01 -0.39
C GLU A 64 -5.25 -3.26 -0.35
N LEU A 65 -5.16 -2.08 -0.99
CA LEU A 65 -3.98 -1.23 -0.91
C LEU A 65 -3.78 -0.67 0.51
N ASP A 66 -4.85 -0.28 1.20
CA ASP A 66 -4.77 0.15 2.60
C ASP A 66 -4.30 -0.99 3.51
N ASP A 67 -4.79 -2.20 3.29
CA ASP A 67 -4.36 -3.40 4.01
C ASP A 67 -2.88 -3.70 3.75
N CYS A 68 -2.43 -3.50 2.50
CA CYS A 68 -1.03 -3.64 2.14
C CYS A 68 -0.14 -2.64 2.91
N LEU A 69 -0.57 -1.38 3.02
CA LEU A 69 0.16 -0.38 3.81
C LEU A 69 0.26 -0.79 5.28
N SER A 70 -0.83 -1.25 5.86
CA SER A 70 -0.85 -1.72 7.25
C SER A 70 0.11 -2.90 7.47
N ALA A 71 0.13 -3.85 6.54
CA ALA A 71 1.03 -5.00 6.61
C ALA A 71 2.50 -4.58 6.53
N THR A 72 2.83 -3.62 5.68
CA THR A 72 4.21 -3.13 5.55
C THR A 72 4.66 -2.35 6.79
N LEU A 73 3.76 -1.58 7.41
CA LEU A 73 4.04 -0.90 8.68
C LEU A 73 4.33 -1.91 9.78
N GLY A 74 3.55 -2.98 9.87
CA GLY A 74 3.80 -4.07 10.82
C GLY A 74 5.15 -4.75 10.60
N ALA A 75 5.51 -4.99 9.34
CA ALA A 75 6.80 -5.57 8.99
C ALA A 75 7.97 -4.66 9.42
N MET A 76 7.84 -3.35 9.23
CA MET A 76 8.84 -2.37 9.67
C MET A 76 9.01 -2.38 11.19
N GLU A 77 7.91 -2.42 11.94
CA GLU A 77 7.94 -2.50 13.40
C GLU A 77 8.69 -3.75 13.87
N GLN A 78 8.41 -4.90 13.27
CA GLN A 78 9.08 -6.16 13.60
C GLN A 78 10.58 -6.10 13.30
N ALA A 79 10.95 -5.55 12.15
CA ALA A 79 12.35 -5.40 11.77
C ALA A 79 13.10 -4.44 12.71
N GLN A 80 12.47 -3.34 13.10
CA GLN A 80 13.05 -2.38 14.04
C GLN A 80 13.19 -2.97 15.44
N THR A 81 12.23 -3.78 15.87
CA THR A 81 12.29 -4.50 17.14
C THR A 81 13.49 -5.44 17.16
N TYR A 82 13.69 -6.18 16.08
CA TYR A 82 14.85 -7.06 15.94
C TYR A 82 16.16 -6.26 15.97
N ALA A 83 16.25 -5.18 15.21
CA ALA A 83 17.44 -4.33 15.18
C ALA A 83 17.78 -3.74 16.55
N ALA A 84 16.78 -3.34 17.32
CA ALA A 84 16.95 -2.80 18.66
C ALA A 84 17.44 -3.85 19.66
N ALA A 85 17.16 -5.13 19.40
CA ALA A 85 17.60 -6.24 20.25
C ALA A 85 19.06 -6.67 19.97
N LEU A 86 19.65 -6.22 18.89
CA LEU A 86 21.04 -6.47 18.57
C LEU A 86 21.97 -5.62 19.45
#